data_9299517ce67ddce056444c5039f76015
#
_entry.id   9299517ce67ddce056444c5039f76015
#
_cell.length_a   1.000
_cell.length_b   1.000
_cell.length_c   1.000
_cell.angle_alpha   90.00
_cell.angle_beta   90.00
_cell.angle_gamma   90.00
#
_symmetry.space_group_name_H-M   'P 1'
#
loop_
_entity.id
_entity.type
_entity.pdbx_description
1 polymer ?
#
loop_
_entity_poly.entity_id
_entity_poly.type
_entity_poly.pdbx_seq_one_letter_code
_entity_poly.pdbx_strand_id
1 'polypeptide(L)'
;MPLELDRDSAWLSREDLDQAREKLPILYVDLVPVRVDERGTVTGIGLLLRVNEDGRITRELVSGRVLHHERLRDAILRHVEKDLGPMALPRIP
;
A
#
# COMPACT_ATOMS: atom_id res chain seq x y z
N MET A 1 -13.54 -15.58 -13.39
CA MET A 1 -13.57 -14.13 -13.65
C MET A 1 -13.34 -13.40 -12.33
N PRO A 2 -12.33 -12.56 -12.24
CA PRO A 2 -12.15 -11.81 -11.01
C PRO A 2 -13.35 -10.88 -10.80
N LEU A 3 -13.86 -10.83 -9.58
CA LEU A 3 -14.87 -9.87 -9.21
C LEU A 3 -14.25 -8.48 -9.28
N GLU A 4 -14.87 -7.58 -10.01
CA GLU A 4 -14.47 -6.18 -9.97
C GLU A 4 -14.75 -5.62 -8.58
N LEU A 5 -13.77 -4.93 -8.02
CA LEU A 5 -13.94 -4.23 -6.77
C LEU A 5 -14.85 -3.02 -6.98
N ASP A 6 -15.99 -2.99 -6.32
CA ASP A 6 -16.81 -1.78 -6.26
C ASP A 6 -16.13 -0.79 -5.32
N ARG A 7 -15.41 0.15 -5.89
CA ARG A 7 -14.63 1.14 -5.13
C ARG A 7 -15.50 2.01 -4.24
N ASP A 8 -16.69 2.36 -4.71
CA ASP A 8 -17.58 3.22 -3.94
C ASP A 8 -18.09 2.52 -2.69
N SER A 9 -18.46 1.23 -2.82
CA SER A 9 -18.90 0.45 -1.66
C SER A 9 -17.73 -0.02 -0.78
N ALA A 10 -16.51 -0.10 -1.32
CA ALA A 10 -15.33 -0.53 -0.57
C ALA A 10 -14.75 0.57 0.31
N TRP A 11 -15.02 1.83 0.01
CA TRP A 11 -14.54 2.96 0.80
C TRP A 11 -15.55 3.34 1.89
N LEU A 12 -15.04 3.42 3.12
CA LEU A 12 -15.81 3.93 4.24
C LEU A 12 -15.71 5.46 4.28
N SER A 13 -16.79 6.11 4.74
CA SER A 13 -16.70 7.50 5.13
C SER A 13 -15.70 7.63 6.29
N ARG A 14 -15.21 8.85 6.53
CA ARG A 14 -14.29 9.06 7.66
C ARG A 14 -14.91 8.67 8.99
N GLU A 15 -16.18 8.98 9.18
CA GLU A 15 -16.92 8.62 10.38
C GLU A 15 -17.02 7.11 10.56
N ASP A 16 -17.41 6.40 9.50
CA ASP A 16 -17.50 4.95 9.56
C ASP A 16 -16.14 4.28 9.76
N LEU A 17 -15.08 4.84 9.17
CA LEU A 17 -13.73 4.35 9.35
C LEU A 17 -13.28 4.51 10.80
N ASP A 18 -13.56 5.65 11.42
CA ASP A 18 -13.21 5.90 12.81
C ASP A 18 -13.94 4.94 13.74
N GLN A 19 -15.21 4.67 13.48
CA GLN A 19 -15.97 3.65 14.22
C GLN A 19 -15.40 2.24 14.03
N ALA A 20 -15.04 1.89 12.80
CA ALA A 20 -14.46 0.58 12.50
C ALA A 20 -13.12 0.40 13.22
N ARG A 21 -12.28 1.43 13.27
CA ARG A 21 -10.99 1.39 13.98
C ARG A 21 -11.14 1.18 15.49
N GLU A 22 -12.23 1.66 16.08
CA GLU A 22 -12.52 1.45 17.48
C GLU A 22 -13.00 0.03 17.80
N LYS A 23 -13.67 -0.62 16.85
CA LYS A 23 -14.40 -1.86 17.08
C LYS A 23 -13.83 -3.08 16.42
N LEU A 24 -13.08 -2.92 15.34
CA LEU A 24 -12.64 -4.00 14.48
C LEU A 24 -11.17 -3.86 14.13
N PRO A 25 -10.45 -4.96 13.95
CA PRO A 25 -9.12 -4.90 13.36
C PRO A 25 -9.24 -4.44 11.90
N ILE A 26 -8.32 -3.57 11.48
CA ILE A 26 -8.22 -3.10 10.09
C ILE A 26 -6.92 -3.63 9.54
N LEU A 27 -6.99 -4.32 8.40
CA LEU A 27 -5.84 -4.92 7.77
C LEU A 27 -5.08 -3.88 6.94
N TYR A 28 -3.77 -3.79 7.17
CA TYR A 28 -2.84 -3.01 6.38
C TYR A 28 -1.82 -3.93 5.73
N VAL A 29 -1.28 -3.48 4.60
CA VAL A 29 -0.11 -4.10 3.98
C VAL A 29 1.03 -3.11 4.03
N ASP A 30 2.21 -3.61 4.35
CA ASP A 30 3.47 -2.86 4.29
C ASP A 30 4.38 -3.53 3.28
N LEU A 31 5.03 -2.74 2.46
CA LEU A 31 5.90 -3.21 1.39
C LEU A 31 7.26 -2.57 1.51
N VAL A 32 8.28 -3.38 1.35
CA VAL A 32 9.67 -2.92 1.31
C VAL A 32 10.20 -3.12 -0.11
N PRO A 33 10.31 -2.05 -0.92
CA PRO A 33 11.00 -2.16 -2.19
C PRO A 33 12.46 -2.53 -1.97
N VAL A 34 12.95 -3.48 -2.75
CA VAL A 34 14.34 -3.92 -2.63
C VAL A 34 15.03 -3.80 -3.99
N ARG A 35 16.31 -3.51 -3.94
CA ARG A 35 17.21 -3.63 -5.09
C ARG A 35 17.96 -4.94 -4.96
N VAL A 36 17.98 -5.71 -6.04
CA VAL A 36 18.70 -6.97 -6.08
C VAL A 36 19.77 -6.91 -7.16
N ASP A 37 20.87 -7.63 -6.94
CA ASP A 37 21.90 -7.79 -7.93
C ASP A 37 21.57 -8.95 -8.91
N GLU A 38 22.51 -9.26 -9.81
CA GLU A 38 22.34 -10.33 -10.79
C GLU A 38 22.18 -11.72 -10.17
N ARG A 39 22.61 -11.89 -8.94
CA ARG A 39 22.51 -13.14 -8.18
C ARG A 39 21.25 -13.26 -7.35
N GLY A 40 20.40 -12.21 -7.36
CA GLY A 40 19.22 -12.15 -6.52
C GLY A 40 19.50 -11.73 -5.07
N THR A 41 20.72 -11.27 -4.77
CA THR A 41 21.07 -10.76 -3.44
C THR A 41 20.54 -9.35 -3.26
N VAL A 42 19.88 -9.10 -2.14
CA VAL A 42 19.38 -7.75 -1.81
C VAL A 42 20.58 -6.84 -1.52
N THR A 43 20.69 -5.77 -2.30
CA THR A 43 21.76 -4.76 -2.17
C THR A 43 21.30 -3.44 -1.60
N GLY A 44 19.99 -3.24 -1.49
CA GLY A 44 19.45 -2.03 -0.91
C GLY A 44 17.95 -2.15 -0.69
N ILE A 45 17.44 -1.26 0.15
CA ILE A 45 16.01 -1.12 0.39
C ILE A 45 15.58 0.31 0.04
N GLY A 46 14.34 0.42 -0.45
CA GLY A 46 13.73 1.70 -0.77
C GLY A 46 12.82 2.16 0.34
N LEU A 47 12.81 3.46 0.55
CA LEU A 47 11.86 4.09 1.46
C LEU A 47 11.23 5.28 0.75
N LEU A 48 9.97 5.55 1.03
CA LEU A 48 9.30 6.75 0.57
C LEU A 48 9.74 7.94 1.43
N LEU A 49 9.98 9.06 0.78
CA LEU A 49 10.15 10.31 1.49
C LEU A 49 8.83 11.06 1.48
N ARG A 50 8.37 11.45 2.66
CA ARG A 50 7.18 12.27 2.81
C ARG A 50 7.53 13.56 3.55
N VAL A 51 6.91 14.64 3.11
CA VAL A 51 7.01 15.92 3.81
C VAL A 51 5.76 16.11 4.63
N ASN A 52 5.91 16.20 5.94
CA ASN A 52 4.81 16.44 6.86
C ASN A 52 4.32 17.89 6.76
N GLU A 53 3.17 18.17 7.37
CA GLU A 53 2.58 19.51 7.41
C GLU A 53 3.52 20.55 8.06
N ASP A 54 4.36 20.12 8.99
CA ASP A 54 5.36 20.96 9.66
C ASP A 54 6.68 21.11 8.87
N GLY A 55 6.75 20.57 7.65
CA GLY A 55 7.92 20.63 6.80
C GLY A 55 8.99 19.57 7.07
N ARG A 56 8.76 18.66 8.01
CA ARG A 56 9.71 17.59 8.30
C ARG A 56 9.62 16.49 7.24
N ILE A 57 10.78 15.93 6.91
CA ILE A 57 10.89 14.79 5.99
C ILE A 57 10.91 13.51 6.83
N THR A 58 9.99 12.61 6.53
CA THR A 58 9.96 11.28 7.11
C THR A 58 10.24 10.23 6.05
N ARG A 59 10.79 9.09 6.50
CA ARG A 59 11.01 7.92 5.65
C ARG A 59 9.99 6.86 6.02
N GLU A 60 9.25 6.37 5.04
CA GLU A 60 8.14 5.46 5.27
C GLU A 60 8.18 4.30 4.30
N LEU A 61 7.59 3.18 4.71
CA LEU A 61 7.33 2.05 3.81
C LEU A 61 6.17 2.38 2.89
N VAL A 62 6.10 1.68 1.75
CA VAL A 62 4.87 1.64 0.96
C VAL A 62 3.84 0.91 1.81
N SER A 63 2.80 1.59 2.22
CA SER A 63 1.84 1.07 3.18
C SER A 63 0.45 1.55 2.84
N GLY A 64 -0.53 0.76 3.21
CA GLY A 64 -1.90 1.19 3.10
C GLY A 64 -2.89 0.13 3.48
N ARG A 65 -4.13 0.57 3.58
CA ARG A 65 -5.24 -0.25 4.00
C ARG A 65 -5.69 -1.19 2.89
N VAL A 66 -6.06 -2.42 3.28
CA VAL A 66 -6.80 -3.34 2.42
C VAL A 66 -8.27 -2.97 2.49
N LEU A 67 -8.90 -2.82 1.34
CA LEU A 67 -10.32 -2.48 1.24
C LEU A 67 -11.19 -3.71 1.46
N HIS A 68 -12.45 -3.46 1.81
CA HIS A 68 -13.43 -4.52 1.95
C HIS A 68 -13.56 -5.32 0.63
N HIS A 69 -13.49 -6.64 0.72
CA HIS A 69 -13.49 -7.58 -0.41
C HIS A 69 -12.30 -7.47 -1.36
N GLU A 70 -11.29 -6.68 -1.02
CA GLU A 70 -10.07 -6.60 -1.83
C GLU A 70 -9.13 -7.75 -1.47
N ARG A 71 -8.55 -8.40 -2.50
CA ARG A 71 -7.49 -9.39 -2.29
C ARG A 71 -6.22 -8.70 -1.83
N LEU A 72 -5.41 -9.38 -1.01
CA LEU A 72 -4.13 -8.84 -0.55
C LEU A 72 -3.23 -8.43 -1.71
N ARG A 73 -3.13 -9.28 -2.75
CA ARG A 73 -2.34 -8.97 -3.94
C ARG A 73 -2.82 -7.70 -4.63
N ASP A 74 -4.13 -7.52 -4.76
CA ASP A 74 -4.71 -6.34 -5.40
C ASP A 74 -4.47 -5.07 -4.57
N ALA A 75 -4.52 -5.17 -3.25
CA ALA A 75 -4.15 -4.08 -2.36
C ALA A 75 -2.69 -3.69 -2.54
N ILE A 76 -1.80 -4.68 -2.60
CA ILE A 76 -0.37 -4.46 -2.84
C ILE A 76 -0.15 -3.74 -4.16
N LEU A 77 -0.75 -4.23 -5.25
CA LEU A 77 -0.63 -3.61 -6.57
C LEU A 77 -1.14 -2.17 -6.56
N ARG A 78 -2.27 -1.93 -5.91
CA ARG A 78 -2.87 -0.60 -5.83
C ARG A 78 -1.97 0.40 -5.08
N HIS A 79 -1.37 -0.01 -3.96
CA HIS A 79 -0.48 0.85 -3.19
C HIS A 79 0.85 1.08 -3.90
N VAL A 80 1.39 0.08 -4.57
CA VAL A 80 2.61 0.23 -5.37
C VAL A 80 2.37 1.21 -6.52
N GLU A 81 1.28 1.08 -7.24
CA GLU A 81 0.94 2.01 -8.33
C GLU A 81 0.79 3.44 -7.80
N LYS A 82 0.11 3.61 -6.69
CA LYS A 82 -0.11 4.92 -6.07
C LYS A 82 1.20 5.58 -5.64
N ASP A 83 2.09 4.83 -5.00
CA ASP A 83 3.27 5.38 -4.33
C ASP A 83 4.52 5.34 -5.21
N LEU A 84 4.65 4.35 -6.10
CA LEU A 84 5.83 4.13 -6.94
C LEU A 84 5.54 4.30 -8.43
N GLY A 85 4.27 4.38 -8.80
CA GLY A 85 3.83 4.51 -10.19
C GLY A 85 3.71 3.17 -10.92
N PRO A 86 3.10 3.19 -12.12
CA PRO A 86 2.76 1.96 -12.85
C PRO A 86 3.98 1.17 -13.33
N MET A 87 5.13 1.83 -13.49
CA MET A 87 6.34 1.17 -13.95
C MET A 87 6.91 0.16 -12.96
N ALA A 88 6.50 0.22 -11.70
CA ALA A 88 6.93 -0.73 -10.68
C ALA A 88 6.10 -2.03 -10.68
N LEU A 89 4.91 -2.01 -11.26
CA LEU A 89 3.98 -3.16 -11.22
C LEU A 89 4.53 -4.45 -11.82
N PRO A 90 5.25 -4.43 -12.98
CA PRO A 90 5.75 -5.65 -13.59
C PRO A 90 6.82 -6.39 -12.78
N ARG A 91 7.35 -5.75 -11.75
CA ARG A 91 8.44 -6.29 -10.92
C ARG A 91 7.96 -6.93 -9.63
N ILE A 92 6.66 -6.99 -9.43
CA ILE A 92 6.06 -7.62 -8.26
C ILE A 92 5.86 -9.11 -8.56
N PRO A 93 6.39 -10.01 -7.72
CA PRO A 93 6.24 -11.44 -7.91
C PRO A 93 4.80 -11.93 -7.80
#